data_249dd032119d1895f3b5cba27e5b6486
#
_entry.id   249dd032119d1895f3b5cba27e5b6486
#
_cell.length_a   1.000
_cell.length_b   1.000
_cell.length_c   1.000
_cell.angle_alpha   90.00
_cell.angle_beta   90.00
_cell.angle_gamma   90.00
#
_symmetry.space_group_name_H-M   'P 1'
#
loop_
_entity.id
_entity.type
_entity.pdbx_description
1 polymer ?
#
loop_
_entity_poly.entity_id
_entity_poly.type
_entity_poly.pdbx_seq_one_letter_code
_entity_poly.pdbx_strand_id
1 'polypeptide(L)'
;MTTRPFIVIDLDNTFVDYTTAFKECLEQIGYDGYADAPDPSDYSFACEGWFDNVRTQPVLHRRAVGLGLYLRERPYPHAPEALDDLRHGGFRIVLATSRYDDQEDTDRWLCGMGFEGGRLDDLAECNTDFATIVRDRWTARLGWCHMSDKTALGADLTIEDNPHTLDRLMDKKMRVLVKRHAYNLPQCERAEQSGLGLSFDDWTQVPALAKRLVEENAK
;
A
#
# COMPACT_ATOMS: atom_id res chain seq x y z
N MET A 1 -6.83 3.01 -29.41
CA MET A 1 -7.40 3.35 -28.09
C MET A 1 -6.23 3.38 -27.11
N THR A 2 -5.89 4.54 -26.56
CA THR A 2 -4.88 4.63 -25.52
C THR A 2 -5.42 3.93 -24.27
N THR A 3 -4.75 2.86 -23.83
CA THR A 3 -5.10 2.18 -22.58
C THR A 3 -4.90 3.17 -21.43
N ARG A 4 -5.89 3.27 -20.54
CA ARG A 4 -5.76 4.11 -19.33
C ARG A 4 -4.63 3.56 -18.46
N PRO A 5 -3.71 4.38 -17.95
CA PRO A 5 -2.65 3.92 -17.07
C PRO A 5 -3.21 3.22 -15.82
N PHE A 6 -2.52 2.17 -15.38
CA PHE A 6 -2.93 1.33 -14.27
C PHE A 6 -2.02 1.55 -13.05
N ILE A 7 -2.61 1.97 -11.94
CA ILE A 7 -1.91 2.21 -10.67
C ILE A 7 -2.32 1.15 -9.66
N VAL A 8 -1.32 0.55 -9.03
CA VAL A 8 -1.47 -0.30 -7.84
C VAL A 8 -1.04 0.49 -6.61
N ILE A 9 -1.83 0.45 -5.55
CA ILE A 9 -1.57 1.17 -4.30
C ILE A 9 -1.60 0.17 -3.15
N ASP A 10 -0.56 0.17 -2.32
CA ASP A 10 -0.52 -0.58 -1.08
C ASP A 10 -1.44 0.01 0.00
N LEU A 11 -1.79 -0.78 1.00
CA LEU A 11 -2.64 -0.33 2.13
C LEU A 11 -1.81 0.14 3.32
N ASP A 12 -1.11 -0.77 3.99
CA ASP A 12 -0.50 -0.53 5.30
C ASP A 12 0.64 0.50 5.22
N ASN A 13 0.55 1.57 5.99
CA ASN A 13 1.48 2.71 5.98
C ASN A 13 1.68 3.39 4.60
N THR A 14 0.89 3.01 3.60
CA THR A 14 0.84 3.68 2.30
C THR A 14 -0.45 4.49 2.14
N PHE A 15 -1.60 3.81 2.06
CA PHE A 15 -2.92 4.45 1.98
C PHE A 15 -3.53 4.70 3.35
N VAL A 16 -3.33 3.77 4.30
CA VAL A 16 -3.82 3.84 5.67
C VAL A 16 -2.69 3.94 6.68
N ASP A 17 -2.95 4.62 7.79
CA ASP A 17 -2.03 4.76 8.92
C ASP A 17 -2.10 3.51 9.81
N TYR A 18 -1.41 2.46 9.37
CA TYR A 18 -1.25 1.21 10.13
C TYR A 18 -0.55 1.46 11.46
N THR A 19 0.50 2.29 11.49
CA THR A 19 1.30 2.52 12.70
C THR A 19 0.45 3.09 13.83
N THR A 20 -0.40 4.07 13.57
CA THR A 20 -1.31 4.63 14.57
C THR A 20 -2.33 3.60 15.06
N ALA A 21 -2.97 2.86 14.15
CA ALA A 21 -3.92 1.82 14.52
C ALA A 21 -3.26 0.69 15.35
N PHE A 22 -2.01 0.35 15.03
CA PHE A 22 -1.25 -0.64 15.78
C PHE A 22 -0.92 -0.17 17.19
N LYS A 23 -0.52 1.10 17.38
CA LYS A 23 -0.33 1.71 18.73
C LYS A 23 -1.60 1.60 19.58
N GLU A 24 -2.76 1.95 19.03
CA GLU A 24 -4.05 1.83 19.73
C GLU A 24 -4.34 0.38 20.18
N CYS A 25 -4.00 -0.59 19.34
CA CYS A 25 -4.13 -2.01 19.70
C CYS A 25 -3.12 -2.44 20.78
N LEU A 26 -1.88 -1.94 20.74
CA LEU A 26 -0.86 -2.25 21.73
C LEU A 26 -1.29 -1.79 23.14
N GLU A 27 -1.85 -0.60 23.26
CA GLU A 27 -2.40 -0.11 24.54
C GLU A 27 -3.47 -1.06 25.10
N GLN A 28 -4.38 -1.54 24.26
CA GLN A 28 -5.42 -2.48 24.68
C GLN A 28 -4.88 -3.84 25.10
N ILE A 29 -3.72 -4.25 24.57
CA ILE A 29 -3.04 -5.49 24.98
C ILE A 29 -2.25 -5.30 26.28
N GLY A 30 -2.15 -4.06 26.79
CA GLY A 30 -1.41 -3.72 28.01
C GLY A 30 0.06 -3.37 27.75
N TYR A 31 0.36 -2.87 26.57
CA TYR A 31 1.68 -2.31 26.21
C TYR A 31 1.58 -0.78 26.18
N ASP A 32 1.46 -0.17 27.36
CA ASP A 32 1.12 1.25 27.54
C ASP A 32 2.22 2.26 27.12
N GLY A 33 3.41 1.79 26.75
CA GLY A 33 4.55 2.64 26.41
C GLY A 33 4.62 3.12 24.98
N TYR A 34 3.71 2.68 24.08
CA TYR A 34 3.84 2.92 22.64
C TYR A 34 2.93 4.01 22.07
N ALA A 35 1.99 4.57 22.87
CA ALA A 35 1.11 5.65 22.41
C ALA A 35 1.90 6.83 21.83
N ASP A 36 2.93 7.26 22.54
CA ASP A 36 3.80 8.36 22.18
C ASP A 36 5.09 7.91 21.44
N ALA A 37 5.18 6.64 21.05
CA ALA A 37 6.34 6.14 20.32
C ALA A 37 6.51 6.92 18.99
N PRO A 38 7.74 7.26 18.58
CA PRO A 38 7.98 7.91 17.29
C PRO A 38 7.59 6.97 16.13
N ASP A 39 7.51 7.49 14.92
CA ASP A 39 7.39 6.63 13.74
C ASP A 39 8.60 5.68 13.68
N PRO A 40 8.37 4.40 13.35
CA PRO A 40 9.45 3.41 13.36
C PRO A 40 10.52 3.77 12.32
N SER A 41 11.80 3.68 12.74
CA SER A 41 12.95 3.86 11.85
C SER A 41 13.41 2.56 11.20
N ASP A 42 12.79 1.43 11.56
CA ASP A 42 13.00 0.11 10.97
C ASP A 42 11.64 -0.53 10.63
N TYR A 43 11.52 -1.12 9.45
CA TYR A 43 10.27 -1.71 8.95
C TYR A 43 9.76 -2.86 9.84
N SER A 44 10.66 -3.57 10.51
CA SER A 44 10.30 -4.62 11.48
C SER A 44 9.89 -4.09 12.84
N PHE A 45 9.91 -2.77 13.05
CA PHE A 45 9.71 -2.12 14.35
C PHE A 45 10.75 -2.51 15.41
N ALA A 46 11.89 -3.09 15.02
CA ALA A 46 12.99 -3.41 15.92
C ALA A 46 13.96 -2.22 15.99
N CYS A 47 13.53 -1.10 16.59
CA CYS A 47 14.28 0.14 16.66
C CYS A 47 13.98 0.91 17.96
N GLU A 48 14.73 1.99 18.20
CA GLU A 48 14.55 2.84 19.37
C GLU A 48 13.10 3.34 19.51
N GLY A 49 12.57 3.25 20.69
CA GLY A 49 11.17 3.60 20.99
C GLY A 49 10.16 2.51 20.67
N TRP A 50 10.60 1.37 20.10
CA TRP A 50 9.77 0.23 19.74
C TRP A 50 10.30 -1.07 20.38
N PHE A 51 10.47 -2.14 19.60
CA PHE A 51 10.77 -3.46 20.15
C PHE A 51 12.28 -3.76 20.12
N ASP A 52 12.73 -4.58 21.08
CA ASP A 52 14.14 -4.99 21.18
C ASP A 52 14.57 -5.98 20.08
N ASN A 53 13.60 -6.60 19.40
CA ASN A 53 13.91 -7.59 18.36
C ASN A 53 12.79 -7.74 17.31
N VAL A 54 13.19 -8.20 16.12
CA VAL A 54 12.32 -8.38 14.95
C VAL A 54 11.18 -9.40 15.13
N ARG A 55 11.24 -10.25 16.16
CA ARG A 55 10.23 -11.31 16.38
C ARG A 55 9.03 -10.80 17.17
N THR A 56 9.15 -9.66 17.82
CA THR A 56 8.10 -9.12 18.69
C THR A 56 6.94 -8.57 17.88
N GLN A 57 7.22 -7.76 16.84
CA GLN A 57 6.19 -7.14 16.00
C GLN A 57 5.24 -8.19 15.39
N PRO A 58 5.69 -9.29 14.74
CA PRO A 58 4.75 -10.26 14.15
C PRO A 58 3.83 -10.94 15.15
N VAL A 59 4.31 -11.14 16.39
CA VAL A 59 3.49 -11.73 17.47
C VAL A 59 2.42 -10.76 17.94
N LEU A 60 2.79 -9.50 18.17
CA LEU A 60 1.87 -8.46 18.62
C LEU A 60 0.91 -8.04 17.50
N HIS A 61 1.38 -7.99 16.26
CA HIS A 61 0.54 -7.77 15.09
C HIS A 61 -0.62 -8.79 15.03
N ARG A 62 -0.32 -10.09 15.15
CA ARG A 62 -1.37 -11.12 15.13
C ARG A 62 -2.38 -10.95 16.26
N ARG A 63 -1.93 -10.52 17.46
CA ARG A 63 -2.83 -10.19 18.57
C ARG A 63 -3.68 -8.96 18.28
N ALA A 64 -3.07 -7.93 17.68
CA ALA A 64 -3.77 -6.70 17.28
C ALA A 64 -4.82 -6.97 16.20
N VAL A 65 -4.52 -7.82 15.21
CA VAL A 65 -5.50 -8.28 14.21
C VAL A 65 -6.71 -8.92 14.89
N GLY A 66 -6.50 -9.80 15.87
CA GLY A 66 -7.59 -10.39 16.66
C GLY A 66 -8.40 -9.37 17.50
N LEU A 67 -7.93 -8.12 17.63
CA LEU A 67 -8.66 -6.99 18.23
C LEU A 67 -9.30 -6.05 17.21
N GLY A 68 -9.27 -6.43 15.93
CA GLY A 68 -9.84 -5.65 14.82
C GLY A 68 -8.94 -4.50 14.36
N LEU A 69 -7.62 -4.71 14.32
CA LEU A 69 -6.64 -3.74 13.82
C LEU A 69 -7.08 -3.13 12.49
N TYR A 70 -7.44 -3.96 11.51
CA TYR A 70 -7.79 -3.50 10.17
C TYR A 70 -9.08 -2.67 10.08
N LEU A 71 -9.99 -2.83 11.06
CA LEU A 71 -11.21 -2.02 11.16
C LEU A 71 -10.96 -0.64 11.82
N ARG A 72 -9.80 -0.45 12.47
CA ARG A 72 -9.42 0.79 13.15
C ARG A 72 -8.59 1.71 12.28
N GLU A 73 -8.00 1.18 11.23
CA GLU A 73 -7.15 1.95 10.34
C GLU A 73 -7.94 3.08 9.68
N ARG A 74 -7.26 4.19 9.51
CA ARG A 74 -7.80 5.38 8.85
C ARG A 74 -6.91 5.73 7.66
N PRO A 75 -7.50 6.12 6.54
CA PRO A 75 -6.71 6.67 5.44
C PRO A 75 -5.85 7.84 5.92
N TYR A 76 -4.66 7.97 5.36
CA TYR A 76 -3.89 9.19 5.56
C TYR A 76 -4.68 10.42 5.12
N PRO A 77 -4.42 11.61 5.71
CA PRO A 77 -5.04 12.85 5.25
C PRO A 77 -4.89 13.03 3.75
N HIS A 78 -5.97 13.42 3.08
CA HIS A 78 -6.05 13.65 1.62
C HIS A 78 -5.88 12.40 0.73
N ALA A 79 -5.70 11.20 1.29
CA ALA A 79 -5.56 9.99 0.48
C ALA A 79 -6.85 9.64 -0.29
N PRO A 80 -8.06 9.69 0.29
CA PRO A 80 -9.29 9.45 -0.46
C PRO A 80 -9.50 10.47 -1.60
N GLU A 81 -9.25 11.75 -1.34
CA GLU A 81 -9.39 12.81 -2.34
C GLU A 81 -8.40 12.62 -3.49
N ALA A 82 -7.16 12.23 -3.18
CA ALA A 82 -6.14 11.95 -4.19
C ALA A 82 -6.52 10.75 -5.08
N LEU A 83 -7.18 9.71 -4.54
CA LEU A 83 -7.72 8.62 -5.36
C LEU A 83 -8.79 9.12 -6.34
N ASP A 84 -9.67 9.99 -5.87
CA ASP A 84 -10.70 10.58 -6.74
C ASP A 84 -10.08 11.44 -7.84
N ASP A 85 -9.07 12.23 -7.54
CA ASP A 85 -8.33 13.04 -8.51
C ASP A 85 -7.61 12.17 -9.54
N LEU A 86 -6.95 11.09 -9.12
CA LEU A 86 -6.32 10.12 -10.02
C LEU A 86 -7.36 9.47 -10.94
N ARG A 87 -8.52 9.06 -10.41
CA ARG A 87 -9.60 8.48 -11.20
C ARG A 87 -10.16 9.44 -12.24
N HIS A 88 -10.41 10.70 -11.83
CA HIS A 88 -10.85 11.76 -12.74
C HIS A 88 -9.76 12.12 -13.77
N GLY A 89 -8.48 11.98 -13.39
CA GLY A 89 -7.33 12.10 -14.28
C GLY A 89 -7.17 10.94 -15.28
N GLY A 90 -8.07 9.95 -15.25
CA GLY A 90 -8.12 8.85 -16.21
C GLY A 90 -7.29 7.63 -15.82
N PHE A 91 -6.78 7.55 -14.59
CA PHE A 91 -6.09 6.36 -14.10
C PHE A 91 -7.08 5.27 -13.69
N ARG A 92 -6.65 4.01 -13.84
CA ARG A 92 -7.29 2.85 -13.23
C ARG A 92 -6.55 2.54 -11.94
N ILE A 93 -7.27 2.29 -10.86
CA ILE A 93 -6.70 2.15 -9.52
C ILE A 93 -7.15 0.86 -8.90
N VAL A 94 -6.19 0.12 -8.33
CA VAL A 94 -6.42 -1.06 -7.50
C VAL A 94 -5.62 -0.94 -6.22
N LEU A 95 -6.27 -1.10 -5.08
CA LEU A 95 -5.58 -1.32 -3.81
C LEU A 95 -5.11 -2.78 -3.76
N ALA A 96 -3.86 -3.01 -3.39
CA ALA A 96 -3.30 -4.35 -3.28
C ALA A 96 -2.60 -4.53 -1.94
N THR A 97 -3.09 -5.46 -1.15
CA THR A 97 -2.54 -5.74 0.18
C THR A 97 -1.97 -7.14 0.28
N SER A 98 -0.92 -7.31 1.07
CA SER A 98 -0.32 -8.60 1.40
C SER A 98 -0.89 -9.22 2.69
N ARG A 99 -1.96 -8.68 3.25
CA ARG A 99 -2.60 -9.20 4.46
C ARG A 99 -3.12 -10.61 4.23
N TYR A 100 -2.73 -11.52 5.10
CA TYR A 100 -3.20 -12.92 5.10
C TYR A 100 -4.11 -13.23 6.27
N ASP A 101 -3.84 -12.62 7.43
CA ASP A 101 -4.62 -12.79 8.64
C ASP A 101 -5.86 -11.92 8.55
N ASP A 102 -7.02 -12.47 8.92
CA ASP A 102 -8.32 -11.77 8.98
C ASP A 102 -8.67 -10.91 7.75
N GLN A 103 -8.60 -11.53 6.59
CA GLN A 103 -8.94 -10.88 5.33
C GLN A 103 -10.39 -10.36 5.33
N GLU A 104 -11.29 -10.98 6.09
CA GLU A 104 -12.69 -10.59 6.18
C GLU A 104 -12.87 -9.18 6.76
N ASP A 105 -12.08 -8.80 7.76
CA ASP A 105 -12.11 -7.44 8.32
C ASP A 105 -11.57 -6.42 7.32
N THR A 106 -10.52 -6.77 6.58
CA THR A 106 -10.01 -5.92 5.47
C THR A 106 -11.09 -5.73 4.39
N ASP A 107 -11.75 -6.82 3.97
CA ASP A 107 -12.81 -6.79 2.98
C ASP A 107 -13.98 -5.92 3.44
N ARG A 108 -14.41 -6.08 4.69
CA ARG A 108 -15.50 -5.30 5.30
C ARG A 108 -15.16 -3.81 5.35
N TRP A 109 -13.92 -3.48 5.75
CA TRP A 109 -13.46 -2.11 5.83
C TRP A 109 -13.44 -1.46 4.44
N LEU A 110 -12.85 -2.11 3.43
CA LEU A 110 -12.79 -1.61 2.06
C LEU A 110 -14.17 -1.45 1.42
N CYS A 111 -15.07 -2.43 1.61
CA CYS A 111 -16.46 -2.30 1.17
C CYS A 111 -17.16 -1.10 1.84
N GLY A 112 -16.91 -0.87 3.14
CA GLY A 112 -17.44 0.29 3.86
C GLY A 112 -16.93 1.62 3.32
N MET A 113 -15.74 1.65 2.73
CA MET A 113 -15.14 2.80 2.04
C MET A 113 -15.62 2.95 0.57
N GLY A 114 -16.48 2.06 0.09
CA GLY A 114 -17.00 2.11 -1.27
C GLY A 114 -16.12 1.47 -2.34
N PHE A 115 -15.11 0.69 -1.93
CA PHE A 115 -14.33 -0.11 -2.86
C PHE A 115 -15.10 -1.36 -3.27
N GLU A 116 -14.95 -1.77 -4.52
CA GLU A 116 -15.47 -3.04 -5.03
C GLU A 116 -14.30 -3.97 -5.33
N GLY A 117 -14.19 -5.04 -4.60
CA GLY A 117 -13.08 -5.95 -4.73
C GLY A 117 -13.45 -7.41 -4.50
N GLY A 118 -12.46 -8.25 -4.49
CA GLY A 118 -12.55 -9.66 -4.23
C GLY A 118 -11.19 -10.32 -4.14
N ARG A 119 -11.19 -11.52 -3.60
CA ARG A 119 -9.99 -12.34 -3.53
C ARG A 119 -9.60 -12.79 -4.93
N LEU A 120 -8.33 -12.66 -5.27
CA LEU A 120 -7.80 -13.22 -6.52
C LEU A 120 -7.81 -14.75 -6.50
N ASP A 121 -7.84 -15.37 -5.33
CA ASP A 121 -7.96 -16.82 -5.19
C ASP A 121 -9.23 -17.36 -5.85
N ASP A 122 -10.34 -16.61 -5.81
CA ASP A 122 -11.58 -16.94 -6.52
C ASP A 122 -11.42 -16.87 -8.04
N LEU A 123 -10.35 -16.26 -8.53
CA LEU A 123 -10.02 -16.08 -9.94
C LEU A 123 -8.92 -17.04 -10.43
N ALA A 124 -8.18 -17.68 -9.51
CA ALA A 124 -7.07 -18.60 -9.83
C ALA A 124 -7.51 -19.84 -10.61
N GLU A 125 -8.79 -20.23 -10.53
CA GLU A 125 -9.33 -21.32 -11.31
C GLU A 125 -9.39 -21.07 -12.83
N CYS A 126 -9.19 -19.82 -13.27
CA CYS A 126 -9.41 -19.43 -14.67
C CYS A 126 -8.19 -19.53 -15.58
N ASN A 127 -7.02 -19.94 -15.08
CA ASN A 127 -5.77 -20.08 -15.88
C ASN A 127 -5.44 -18.87 -16.78
N THR A 128 -5.87 -17.68 -16.39
CA THR A 128 -5.74 -16.41 -17.10
C THR A 128 -4.70 -15.53 -16.40
N ASP A 129 -3.96 -14.73 -17.15
CA ASP A 129 -3.01 -13.76 -16.62
C ASP A 129 -3.69 -12.81 -15.61
N PHE A 130 -3.27 -12.88 -14.35
CA PHE A 130 -3.82 -12.07 -13.25
C PHE A 130 -3.84 -10.57 -13.56
N ALA A 131 -2.80 -10.07 -14.20
CA ALA A 131 -2.73 -8.68 -14.61
C ALA A 131 -3.88 -8.29 -15.55
N THR A 132 -4.23 -9.17 -16.47
CA THR A 132 -5.35 -8.98 -17.40
C THR A 132 -6.69 -9.00 -16.66
N ILE A 133 -6.89 -9.97 -15.75
CA ILE A 133 -8.14 -10.07 -14.97
C ILE A 133 -8.36 -8.81 -14.11
N VAL A 134 -7.36 -8.40 -13.35
CA VAL A 134 -7.42 -7.20 -12.50
C VAL A 134 -7.66 -5.97 -13.36
N ARG A 135 -6.97 -5.90 -14.50
CA ARG A 135 -7.09 -4.80 -15.45
C ARG A 135 -8.48 -4.68 -16.07
N ASP A 136 -9.13 -5.79 -16.39
CA ASP A 136 -10.43 -5.81 -17.08
C ASP A 136 -11.62 -5.68 -16.11
N ARG A 137 -11.52 -6.27 -14.91
CA ARG A 137 -12.60 -6.29 -13.93
C ARG A 137 -12.89 -4.91 -13.33
N TRP A 138 -11.86 -4.10 -13.09
CA TRP A 138 -12.01 -2.81 -12.40
C TRP A 138 -11.73 -1.60 -13.27
N THR A 139 -12.19 -1.63 -14.50
CA THR A 139 -11.97 -0.53 -15.48
C THR A 139 -12.68 0.77 -15.15
N ALA A 140 -13.76 0.74 -14.37
CA ALA A 140 -14.60 1.90 -14.08
C ALA A 140 -14.73 2.24 -12.60
N ARG A 141 -14.22 1.41 -11.68
CA ARG A 141 -14.42 1.53 -10.22
C ARG A 141 -13.11 1.34 -9.48
N LEU A 142 -13.07 1.80 -8.21
CA LEU A 142 -11.96 1.50 -7.31
C LEU A 142 -12.03 0.02 -6.92
N GLY A 143 -11.03 -0.75 -7.33
CA GLY A 143 -10.91 -2.17 -7.02
C GLY A 143 -9.90 -2.43 -5.90
N TRP A 144 -9.96 -3.62 -5.32
CA TRP A 144 -8.96 -4.09 -4.37
C TRP A 144 -8.72 -5.59 -4.52
N CYS A 145 -7.53 -6.05 -4.11
CA CYS A 145 -7.16 -7.46 -4.11
C CYS A 145 -6.14 -7.79 -3.02
N HIS A 146 -6.13 -9.07 -2.58
CA HIS A 146 -5.05 -9.62 -1.77
C HIS A 146 -3.94 -10.13 -2.70
N MET A 147 -2.74 -9.55 -2.59
CA MET A 147 -1.60 -9.89 -3.44
C MET A 147 -0.28 -9.59 -2.75
N SER A 148 0.50 -10.62 -2.45
CA SER A 148 1.82 -10.47 -1.83
C SER A 148 2.91 -10.05 -2.80
N ASP A 149 2.87 -10.54 -4.05
CA ASP A 149 3.80 -10.14 -5.10
C ASP A 149 3.15 -9.14 -6.06
N LYS A 150 3.16 -7.86 -5.69
CA LYS A 150 2.59 -6.79 -6.51
C LYS A 150 3.24 -6.65 -7.89
N THR A 151 4.45 -7.21 -8.09
CA THR A 151 5.11 -7.21 -9.41
C THR A 151 4.32 -7.99 -10.46
N ALA A 152 3.52 -8.99 -10.02
CA ALA A 152 2.68 -9.79 -10.91
C ALA A 152 1.50 -9.01 -11.51
N LEU A 153 1.12 -7.87 -10.90
CA LEU A 153 -0.01 -7.05 -11.38
C LEU A 153 0.32 -6.23 -12.64
N GLY A 154 1.60 -6.08 -12.99
CA GLY A 154 2.01 -5.36 -14.20
C GLY A 154 1.52 -3.91 -14.24
N ALA A 155 1.59 -3.22 -13.11
CA ALA A 155 1.17 -1.82 -13.00
C ALA A 155 2.09 -0.88 -13.80
N ASP A 156 1.52 0.19 -14.33
CA ASP A 156 2.29 1.29 -14.92
C ASP A 156 2.98 2.13 -13.83
N LEU A 157 2.41 2.12 -12.61
CA LEU A 157 2.95 2.75 -11.40
C LEU A 157 2.47 2.00 -10.16
N THR A 158 3.37 1.76 -9.20
CA THR A 158 3.01 1.23 -7.87
C THR A 158 3.30 2.27 -6.80
N ILE A 159 2.33 2.55 -5.93
CA ILE A 159 2.48 3.41 -4.74
C ILE A 159 2.66 2.48 -3.53
N GLU A 160 3.78 2.63 -2.82
CA GLU A 160 4.26 1.62 -1.87
C GLU A 160 5.15 2.27 -0.80
N ASP A 161 5.23 1.69 0.41
CA ASP A 161 6.14 2.09 1.48
C ASP A 161 7.13 0.99 1.89
N ASN A 162 6.74 -0.30 1.70
CA ASN A 162 7.51 -1.45 2.14
C ASN A 162 8.85 -1.56 1.40
N PRO A 163 10.01 -1.43 2.09
CA PRO A 163 11.33 -1.42 1.46
C PRO A 163 11.62 -2.66 0.64
N HIS A 164 11.18 -3.85 1.08
CA HIS A 164 11.40 -5.09 0.35
C HIS A 164 10.57 -5.19 -0.94
N THR A 165 9.36 -4.67 -0.92
CA THR A 165 8.51 -4.61 -2.13
C THR A 165 9.04 -3.58 -3.11
N LEU A 166 9.45 -2.40 -2.62
CA LEU A 166 10.07 -1.34 -3.42
C LEU A 166 11.33 -1.85 -4.12
N ASP A 167 12.22 -2.54 -3.41
CA ASP A 167 13.42 -3.11 -4.00
C ASP A 167 13.09 -4.10 -5.12
N ARG A 168 12.14 -5.02 -4.90
CA ARG A 168 11.71 -5.98 -5.94
C ARG A 168 11.10 -5.29 -7.16
N LEU A 169 10.29 -4.25 -6.96
CA LEU A 169 9.69 -3.48 -8.06
C LEU A 169 10.80 -2.78 -8.88
N MET A 170 11.72 -2.09 -8.21
CA MET A 170 12.83 -1.39 -8.89
C MET A 170 13.81 -2.35 -9.56
N ASP A 171 14.07 -3.54 -9.00
CA ASP A 171 14.88 -4.59 -9.64
C ASP A 171 14.25 -5.05 -10.96
N LYS A 172 12.93 -5.10 -11.03
CA LYS A 172 12.17 -5.38 -12.26
C LYS A 172 11.96 -4.14 -13.14
N LYS A 173 12.58 -3.01 -12.81
CA LYS A 173 12.47 -1.72 -13.52
C LYS A 173 11.03 -1.21 -13.62
N MET A 174 10.21 -1.54 -12.64
CA MET A 174 8.86 -1.02 -12.50
C MET A 174 8.89 0.34 -11.83
N ARG A 175 7.96 1.21 -12.17
CA ARG A 175 7.88 2.55 -11.59
C ARG A 175 7.24 2.51 -10.23
N VAL A 176 7.79 3.33 -9.32
CA VAL A 176 7.32 3.45 -7.95
C VAL A 176 7.10 4.91 -7.55
N LEU A 177 6.07 5.13 -6.75
CA LEU A 177 5.89 6.36 -6.00
C LEU A 177 5.93 5.98 -4.51
N VAL A 178 6.99 6.41 -3.83
CA VAL A 178 7.31 5.94 -2.49
C VAL A 178 6.64 6.83 -1.44
N LYS A 179 5.71 6.28 -0.63
CA LYS A 179 5.27 6.95 0.60
C LYS A 179 6.44 6.96 1.57
N ARG A 180 6.96 8.17 1.88
CA ARG A 180 8.17 8.30 2.68
C ARG A 180 7.91 8.01 4.14
N HIS A 181 8.78 7.17 4.71
CA HIS A 181 8.91 6.88 6.14
C HIS A 181 10.38 6.80 6.52
N ALA A 182 10.70 6.88 7.80
CA ALA A 182 12.09 6.79 8.27
C ALA A 182 12.77 5.47 7.88
N TYR A 183 12.02 4.37 7.81
CA TYR A 183 12.55 3.03 7.49
C TYR A 183 12.80 2.80 5.99
N ASN A 184 12.33 3.66 5.09
CA ASN A 184 12.48 3.45 3.65
C ASN A 184 13.23 4.59 2.92
N LEU A 185 13.95 5.42 3.64
CA LEU A 185 14.75 6.50 3.05
C LEU A 185 15.74 6.01 1.97
N PRO A 186 16.45 4.86 2.14
CA PRO A 186 17.29 4.33 1.08
C PRO A 186 16.54 4.01 -0.21
N GLN A 187 15.30 3.53 -0.12
CA GLN A 187 14.46 3.23 -1.28
C GLN A 187 13.95 4.51 -1.96
N CYS A 188 13.66 5.57 -1.18
CA CYS A 188 13.35 6.89 -1.74
C CYS A 188 14.52 7.41 -2.61
N GLU A 189 15.73 7.40 -2.06
CA GLU A 189 16.94 7.82 -2.78
C GLU A 189 17.18 6.96 -4.02
N ARG A 190 17.06 5.64 -3.89
CA ARG A 190 17.24 4.70 -5.01
C ARG A 190 16.23 4.96 -6.14
N ALA A 191 14.96 5.19 -5.81
CA ALA A 191 13.91 5.47 -6.77
C ALA A 191 14.22 6.73 -7.59
N GLU A 192 14.61 7.81 -6.91
CA GLU A 192 14.93 9.09 -7.53
C GLU A 192 16.20 9.01 -8.38
N GLN A 193 17.30 8.41 -7.87
CA GLN A 193 18.57 8.27 -8.58
C GLN A 193 18.47 7.37 -9.82
N SER A 194 17.64 6.33 -9.76
CA SER A 194 17.44 5.43 -10.90
C SER A 194 16.51 6.01 -11.96
N GLY A 195 15.79 7.09 -11.68
CA GLY A 195 14.74 7.64 -12.53
C GLY A 195 13.48 6.75 -12.63
N LEU A 196 13.40 5.70 -11.79
CA LEU A 196 12.25 4.80 -11.76
C LEU A 196 11.11 5.33 -10.88
N GLY A 197 11.36 6.31 -10.02
CA GLY A 197 10.33 6.78 -9.11
C GLY A 197 10.63 8.12 -8.47
N LEU A 198 9.69 8.51 -7.65
CA LEU A 198 9.74 9.70 -6.79
C LEU A 198 9.24 9.32 -5.41
N SER A 199 9.48 10.19 -4.42
CA SER A 199 8.92 10.01 -3.08
C SER A 199 7.98 11.15 -2.72
N PHE A 200 7.06 10.91 -1.79
CA PHE A 200 6.10 11.90 -1.30
C PHE A 200 5.86 11.76 0.21
N ASP A 201 5.54 12.88 0.83
CA ASP A 201 5.17 12.95 2.25
C ASP A 201 3.66 13.11 2.44
N ASP A 202 3.02 13.88 1.56
CA ASP A 202 1.60 14.23 1.62
C ASP A 202 0.85 13.75 0.37
N TRP A 203 -0.34 13.19 0.58
CA TRP A 203 -1.17 12.64 -0.49
C TRP A 203 -1.66 13.70 -1.50
N THR A 204 -1.66 14.98 -1.15
CA THR A 204 -1.95 16.06 -2.11
C THR A 204 -0.95 16.13 -3.26
N GLN A 205 0.25 15.59 -3.08
CA GLN A 205 1.30 15.55 -4.11
C GLN A 205 1.07 14.44 -5.14
N VAL A 206 0.37 13.37 -4.74
CA VAL A 206 0.29 12.10 -5.49
C VAL A 206 -0.28 12.25 -6.90
N PRO A 207 -1.40 12.99 -7.14
CA PRO A 207 -1.95 13.10 -8.50
C PRO A 207 -0.96 13.72 -9.50
N ALA A 208 -0.24 14.76 -9.09
CA ALA A 208 0.73 15.43 -9.95
C ALA A 208 1.98 14.55 -10.20
N LEU A 209 2.49 13.89 -9.16
CA LEU A 209 3.65 13.01 -9.26
C LEU A 209 3.34 11.76 -10.10
N ALA A 210 2.18 11.13 -9.90
CA ALA A 210 1.75 9.99 -10.70
C ALA A 210 1.64 10.33 -12.18
N LYS A 211 1.01 11.45 -12.50
CA LYS A 211 0.92 11.96 -13.89
C LYS A 211 2.31 12.14 -14.49
N ARG A 212 3.20 12.81 -13.78
CA ARG A 212 4.58 13.03 -14.22
C ARG A 212 5.30 11.71 -14.52
N LEU A 213 5.28 10.74 -13.60
CA LEU A 213 5.96 9.45 -13.76
C LEU A 213 5.42 8.63 -14.94
N VAL A 214 4.12 8.72 -15.22
CA VAL A 214 3.50 7.95 -16.30
C VAL A 214 3.64 8.62 -17.67
N GLU A 215 3.54 9.96 -17.75
CA GLU A 215 3.58 10.70 -19.00
C GLU A 215 5.01 10.95 -19.55
N GLU A 216 6.00 11.16 -18.69
CA GLU A 216 7.40 11.45 -19.11
C GLU A 216 8.03 10.31 -19.91
N ASN A 217 7.45 9.12 -19.90
CA ASN A 217 7.98 7.96 -20.59
C ASN A 217 7.08 7.45 -21.76
N ALA A 218 6.05 8.19 -22.12
CA ALA A 218 5.28 7.95 -23.34
C ALA A 218 5.93 8.61 -24.58
N LYS A 219 7.08 9.25 -24.39
CA LYS A 219 7.90 9.89 -25.43
C LYS A 219 9.13 9.05 -25.73
#